data_4935a79456cce70ce7f2e7048d93e4a6
#
_entry.id   4935a79456cce70ce7f2e7048d93e4a6
#
_cell.length_a   1.000
_cell.length_b   1.000
_cell.length_c   1.000
_cell.angle_alpha   90.00
_cell.angle_beta   90.00
_cell.angle_gamma   90.00
#
_symmetry.space_group_name_H-M   'P 1'
#
loop_
_entity.id
_entity.type
_entity.pdbx_description
1 polymer ?
#
loop_
_entity_poly.entity_id
_entity_poly.type
_entity_poly.pdbx_seq_one_letter_code
_entity_poly.pdbx_strand_id
1 'polypeptide(L)'
;MTELGPVAWPPAPIRSERLVLRESEARDRAAFIELFASPEVRTYLGGPRPRDELERAVPEIPGRRPGFFVVALDGAMIGTITLLDRRDAERPGHVRLEAGEAELGYMFLPEAWGCGYAAKACAAALDWFADALPGEPVVLCTQTANDRSMHLAAKLGFTEVERFEEWGAEQWFGVWSLVTPFG
;
A
#
# COMPACT_ATOMS: atom_id res chain seq x y z
N MET A 1 -0.68 -1.85 -22.79
CA MET A 1 -0.62 -1.97 -21.33
C MET A 1 -0.40 -3.42 -20.96
N THR A 2 0.72 -3.70 -20.32
CA THR A 2 1.02 -5.08 -19.90
C THR A 2 0.14 -5.43 -18.71
N GLU A 3 -0.64 -6.46 -18.83
CA GLU A 3 -1.45 -6.92 -17.72
C GLU A 3 -0.56 -7.68 -16.72
N LEU A 4 -0.82 -7.46 -15.45
CA LEU A 4 -0.26 -8.33 -14.42
C LEU A 4 -0.87 -9.71 -14.65
N GLY A 5 -0.08 -10.75 -14.50
CA GLY A 5 -0.55 -12.11 -14.71
C GLY A 5 -1.75 -12.45 -13.82
N PRO A 6 -2.42 -13.60 -14.09
CA PRO A 6 -3.55 -14.01 -13.28
C PRO A 6 -3.14 -14.28 -11.84
N VAL A 7 -3.89 -13.70 -10.89
CA VAL A 7 -3.65 -13.88 -9.47
C VAL A 7 -4.88 -14.53 -8.84
N ALA A 8 -4.66 -15.59 -8.08
CA ALA A 8 -5.74 -16.19 -7.31
C ALA A 8 -6.15 -15.22 -6.19
N TRP A 9 -7.38 -14.78 -6.22
CA TRP A 9 -7.89 -13.82 -5.24
C TRP A 9 -9.27 -14.25 -4.72
N PRO A 10 -9.56 -14.15 -3.41
CA PRO A 10 -8.58 -13.77 -2.38
C PRO A 10 -7.68 -14.95 -2.00
N PRO A 11 -6.48 -14.68 -1.47
CA PRO A 11 -5.69 -15.73 -0.86
C PRO A 11 -6.30 -16.11 0.49
N ALA A 12 -5.86 -17.24 1.04
CA ALA A 12 -6.11 -17.51 2.45
C ALA A 12 -5.55 -16.36 3.28
N PRO A 13 -6.13 -16.01 4.43
CA PRO A 13 -5.61 -14.92 5.24
C PRO A 13 -4.13 -15.11 5.53
N ILE A 14 -3.34 -14.04 5.32
CA ILE A 14 -1.90 -14.06 5.53
C ILE A 14 -1.65 -13.69 6.99
N ARG A 15 -0.95 -14.56 7.71
CA ARG A 15 -0.67 -14.34 9.13
C ARG A 15 0.79 -13.98 9.34
N SER A 16 1.05 -12.96 10.15
CA SER A 16 2.38 -12.51 10.53
C SER A 16 2.34 -12.08 12.00
N GLU A 17 2.76 -12.94 12.89
CA GLU A 17 2.67 -12.74 14.35
C GLU A 17 1.20 -12.46 14.75
N ARG A 18 0.93 -11.27 15.31
CA ARG A 18 -0.43 -10.85 15.73
C ARG A 18 -1.26 -10.27 14.59
N LEU A 19 -0.66 -10.09 13.41
CA LEU A 19 -1.30 -9.45 12.28
C LEU A 19 -1.94 -10.48 11.34
N VAL A 20 -3.06 -10.09 10.74
CA VAL A 20 -3.71 -10.87 9.68
C VAL A 20 -4.03 -9.92 8.54
N LEU A 21 -3.59 -10.29 7.34
CA LEU A 21 -3.96 -9.59 6.11
C LEU A 21 -5.08 -10.40 5.46
N ARG A 22 -6.22 -9.75 5.20
CA ARG A 22 -7.41 -10.41 4.67
C ARG A 22 -8.21 -9.47 3.78
N GLU A 23 -9.25 -10.01 3.12
CA GLU A 23 -10.18 -9.18 2.39
C GLU A 23 -10.96 -8.26 3.33
N SER A 24 -11.43 -7.13 2.77
CA SER A 24 -12.31 -6.21 3.46
C SER A 24 -13.66 -6.87 3.76
N GLU A 25 -14.23 -6.52 4.91
CA GLU A 25 -15.52 -6.98 5.37
C GLU A 25 -16.37 -5.78 5.83
N ALA A 26 -17.68 -5.99 5.95
CA ALA A 26 -18.60 -4.93 6.38
C ALA A 26 -18.20 -4.33 7.74
N ARG A 27 -17.69 -5.14 8.66
CA ARG A 27 -17.23 -4.69 9.98
C ARG A 27 -16.07 -3.71 9.94
N ASP A 28 -15.37 -3.61 8.80
CA ASP A 28 -14.19 -2.73 8.65
C ASP A 28 -14.59 -1.31 8.25
N ARG A 29 -15.85 -1.07 7.91
CA ARG A 29 -16.30 0.21 7.37
C ARG A 29 -15.97 1.40 8.27
N ALA A 30 -16.21 1.27 9.58
CA ALA A 30 -15.95 2.35 10.53
C ALA A 30 -14.45 2.74 10.55
N ALA A 31 -13.56 1.76 10.63
CA ALA A 31 -12.11 2.01 10.63
C ALA A 31 -11.64 2.56 9.28
N PHE A 32 -12.22 2.09 8.19
CA PHE A 32 -11.93 2.62 6.85
C PHE A 32 -12.25 4.11 6.77
N ILE A 33 -13.42 4.51 7.27
CA ILE A 33 -13.81 5.92 7.32
C ILE A 33 -12.83 6.72 8.19
N GLU A 34 -12.41 6.18 9.33
CA GLU A 34 -11.43 6.84 10.20
C GLU A 34 -10.13 7.14 9.46
N LEU A 35 -9.64 6.19 8.65
CA LEU A 35 -8.41 6.39 7.86
C LEU A 35 -8.53 7.59 6.94
N PHE A 36 -9.63 7.71 6.20
CA PHE A 36 -9.83 8.79 5.24
C PHE A 36 -10.22 10.12 5.88
N ALA A 37 -10.78 10.09 7.09
CA ALA A 37 -11.14 11.29 7.84
C ALA A 37 -9.98 11.84 8.68
N SER A 38 -8.94 11.04 8.90
CA SER A 38 -7.82 11.42 9.77
C SER A 38 -6.88 12.43 9.10
N PRO A 39 -6.70 13.64 9.68
CA PRO A 39 -5.71 14.58 9.18
C PRO A 39 -4.29 14.02 9.23
N GLU A 40 -3.95 13.29 10.29
CA GLU A 40 -2.61 12.72 10.46
C GLU A 40 -2.30 11.67 9.41
N VAL A 41 -3.24 10.74 9.16
CA VAL A 41 -3.08 9.69 8.13
C VAL A 41 -2.94 10.31 6.75
N ARG A 42 -3.70 11.37 6.48
CA ARG A 42 -3.82 11.96 5.15
C ARG A 42 -2.89 13.15 4.89
N THR A 43 -1.98 13.47 5.82
CA THR A 43 -1.07 14.62 5.69
C THR A 43 -0.36 14.67 4.33
N TYR A 44 0.08 13.53 3.81
CA TYR A 44 0.81 13.44 2.53
C TYR A 44 -0.04 12.81 1.42
N LEU A 45 -1.35 12.66 1.64
CA LEU A 45 -2.24 11.95 0.72
C LEU A 45 -3.43 12.82 0.27
N GLY A 46 -3.23 14.15 0.24
CA GLY A 46 -4.26 15.08 -0.22
C GLY A 46 -5.15 15.62 0.89
N GLY A 47 -4.83 15.36 2.15
CA GLY A 47 -5.58 15.85 3.31
C GLY A 47 -6.80 14.99 3.65
N PRO A 48 -7.44 15.25 4.80
CA PRO A 48 -8.59 14.48 5.25
C PRO A 48 -9.82 14.78 4.41
N ARG A 49 -10.70 13.79 4.31
CA ARG A 49 -12.01 13.95 3.67
C ARG A 49 -13.09 14.15 4.74
N PRO A 50 -14.11 14.98 4.46
CA PRO A 50 -15.20 15.19 5.42
C PRO A 50 -15.90 13.88 5.80
N ARG A 51 -16.12 13.68 7.10
CA ARG A 51 -16.72 12.44 7.60
C ARG A 51 -18.11 12.17 7.05
N ASP A 52 -18.95 13.21 6.93
CA ASP A 52 -20.29 13.07 6.38
C ASP A 52 -20.28 12.66 4.90
N GLU A 53 -19.32 13.17 4.13
CA GLU A 53 -19.12 12.73 2.76
C GLU A 53 -18.73 11.26 2.69
N LEU A 54 -17.82 10.83 3.57
CA LEU A 54 -17.38 9.43 3.66
C LEU A 54 -18.54 8.51 4.04
N GLU A 55 -19.38 8.92 4.99
CA GLU A 55 -20.55 8.15 5.40
C GLU A 55 -21.51 7.90 4.24
N ARG A 56 -21.61 8.84 3.30
CA ARG A 56 -22.45 8.69 2.12
C ARG A 56 -21.79 7.91 0.99
N ALA A 57 -20.46 8.06 0.83
CA ALA A 57 -19.73 7.56 -0.33
C ALA A 57 -19.15 6.16 -0.12
N VAL A 58 -18.75 5.80 1.11
CA VAL A 58 -18.09 4.53 1.38
C VAL A 58 -19.11 3.39 1.36
N PRO A 59 -18.88 2.36 0.53
CA PRO A 59 -19.80 1.23 0.46
C PRO A 59 -19.79 0.39 1.74
N GLU A 60 -20.78 -0.49 1.87
CA GLU A 60 -20.91 -1.38 3.03
C GLU A 60 -19.67 -2.22 3.27
N ILE A 61 -19.07 -2.75 2.19
CA ILE A 61 -17.78 -3.45 2.25
C ILE A 61 -16.76 -2.55 1.57
N PRO A 62 -15.95 -1.80 2.35
CA PRO A 62 -15.12 -0.75 1.77
C PRO A 62 -13.92 -1.30 1.00
N GLY A 63 -13.64 -0.67 -0.14
CA GLY A 63 -12.41 -0.89 -0.90
C GLY A 63 -12.21 -2.28 -1.47
N ARG A 64 -13.21 -3.15 -1.42
CA ARG A 64 -13.07 -4.57 -1.81
C ARG A 64 -12.72 -4.73 -3.28
N ARG A 65 -11.51 -5.22 -3.54
CA ARG A 65 -11.01 -5.51 -4.88
C ARG A 65 -9.76 -6.37 -4.75
N PRO A 66 -9.33 -7.05 -5.84
CA PRO A 66 -8.06 -7.79 -5.81
C PRO A 66 -6.90 -6.88 -5.39
N GLY A 67 -6.05 -7.38 -4.51
CA GLY A 67 -4.89 -6.66 -4.01
C GLY A 67 -5.17 -5.68 -2.86
N PHE A 68 -6.42 -5.49 -2.47
CA PHE A 68 -6.77 -4.67 -1.31
C PHE A 68 -6.86 -5.54 -0.07
N PHE A 69 -5.89 -5.35 0.83
CA PHE A 69 -5.85 -6.06 2.12
C PHE A 69 -6.27 -5.15 3.26
N VAL A 70 -7.10 -5.67 4.13
CA VAL A 70 -7.27 -5.12 5.47
C VAL A 70 -6.20 -5.73 6.37
N VAL A 71 -5.50 -4.91 7.13
CA VAL A 71 -4.56 -5.36 8.14
C VAL A 71 -5.27 -5.34 9.48
N ALA A 72 -5.43 -6.51 10.08
CA ALA A 72 -6.09 -6.66 11.37
C ALA A 72 -5.06 -7.03 12.45
N LEU A 73 -5.17 -6.39 13.61
CA LEU A 73 -4.39 -6.69 14.81
C LEU A 73 -5.36 -7.21 15.85
N ASP A 74 -5.20 -8.47 16.26
CA ASP A 74 -6.11 -9.13 17.21
C ASP A 74 -7.58 -8.96 16.81
N GLY A 75 -7.85 -9.07 15.50
CA GLY A 75 -9.19 -9.01 14.94
C GLY A 75 -9.71 -7.62 14.56
N ALA A 76 -9.05 -6.55 15.00
CA ALA A 76 -9.47 -5.18 14.70
C ALA A 76 -8.64 -4.59 13.54
N MET A 77 -9.31 -3.96 12.59
CA MET A 77 -8.63 -3.30 11.47
C MET A 77 -7.78 -2.14 12.00
N ILE A 78 -6.49 -2.15 11.64
CA ILE A 78 -5.55 -1.06 11.96
C ILE A 78 -5.05 -0.34 10.72
N GLY A 79 -5.25 -0.90 9.54
CA GLY A 79 -4.77 -0.28 8.32
C GLY A 79 -5.18 -1.06 7.08
N THR A 80 -4.70 -0.54 5.94
CA THR A 80 -4.94 -1.14 4.62
C THR A 80 -3.64 -1.18 3.84
N ILE A 81 -3.56 -2.17 2.93
CA ILE A 81 -2.47 -2.28 1.96
C ILE A 81 -3.08 -2.55 0.60
N THR A 82 -2.64 -1.83 -0.43
CA THR A 82 -2.98 -2.11 -1.82
C THR A 82 -1.71 -2.50 -2.57
N LEU A 83 -1.80 -3.51 -3.44
CA LEU A 83 -0.61 -4.05 -4.09
C LEU A 83 -0.80 -4.45 -5.56
N LEU A 84 -2.02 -4.56 -6.04
CA LEU A 84 -2.27 -4.88 -7.44
C LEU A 84 -2.73 -3.69 -8.27
N ASP A 85 -2.88 -2.51 -7.65
CA ASP A 85 -3.17 -1.28 -8.36
C ASP A 85 -1.96 -0.90 -9.20
N ARG A 86 -2.21 -0.46 -10.44
CA ARG A 86 -1.14 -0.16 -11.39
C ARG A 86 -0.78 1.30 -11.36
N ARG A 87 0.51 1.57 -11.48
CA ARG A 87 0.98 2.95 -11.63
C ARG A 87 0.54 3.50 -12.99
N ASP A 88 -0.10 4.65 -12.97
CA ASP A 88 -0.57 5.35 -14.16
C ASP A 88 0.61 5.70 -15.08
N ALA A 89 0.50 5.32 -16.36
CA ALA A 89 1.54 5.57 -17.36
C ALA A 89 1.82 7.06 -17.57
N GLU A 90 0.84 7.92 -17.27
CA GLU A 90 0.97 9.38 -17.44
C GLU A 90 1.78 10.02 -16.30
N ARG A 91 1.97 9.31 -15.18
CA ARG A 91 2.74 9.84 -14.06
C ARG A 91 4.24 9.67 -14.29
N PRO A 92 5.07 10.55 -13.70
CA PRO A 92 6.52 10.34 -13.73
C PRO A 92 6.92 9.13 -12.87
N GLY A 93 8.07 8.56 -13.17
CA GLY A 93 8.61 7.43 -12.41
C GLY A 93 8.07 6.09 -12.89
N HIS A 94 8.91 5.37 -13.63
CA HIS A 94 8.62 4.02 -14.11
C HIS A 94 9.92 3.22 -14.16
N VAL A 95 9.80 1.91 -14.03
CA VAL A 95 10.92 0.97 -14.18
C VAL A 95 10.75 0.10 -15.42
N ARG A 96 9.64 0.28 -16.15
CA ARG A 96 9.35 -0.42 -17.41
C ARG A 96 8.92 0.58 -18.48
N LEU A 97 9.26 0.30 -19.72
CA LEU A 97 8.87 1.15 -20.86
C LEU A 97 7.36 1.16 -21.05
N GLU A 98 6.71 0.02 -20.84
CA GLU A 98 5.25 -0.11 -20.97
C GLU A 98 4.49 0.44 -19.75
N ALA A 99 5.17 0.84 -18.69
CA ALA A 99 4.55 1.32 -17.44
C ALA A 99 3.62 0.26 -16.80
N GLY A 100 2.65 0.68 -15.98
CA GLY A 100 1.66 -0.23 -15.40
C GLY A 100 2.21 -1.14 -14.31
N GLU A 101 3.30 -0.76 -13.65
CA GLU A 101 3.88 -1.52 -12.55
C GLU A 101 2.90 -1.59 -11.38
N ALA A 102 2.95 -2.71 -10.64
CA ALA A 102 2.22 -2.80 -9.38
C ALA A 102 2.79 -1.79 -8.39
N GLU A 103 1.93 -1.04 -7.71
CA GLU A 103 2.34 0.01 -6.78
C GLU A 103 1.86 -0.32 -5.37
N LEU A 104 2.79 -0.30 -4.42
CA LEU A 104 2.45 -0.48 -3.01
C LEU A 104 1.84 0.80 -2.45
N GLY A 105 0.62 0.67 -1.91
CA GLY A 105 -0.04 1.73 -1.17
C GLY A 105 -0.41 1.22 0.22
N TYR A 106 -0.44 2.09 1.22
CA TYR A 106 -0.81 1.71 2.57
C TYR A 106 -1.28 2.92 3.37
N MET A 107 -2.15 2.65 4.33
CA MET A 107 -2.56 3.62 5.35
C MET A 107 -2.74 2.86 6.66
N PHE A 108 -2.28 3.44 7.76
CA PHE A 108 -2.44 2.86 9.10
C PHE A 108 -2.97 3.91 10.06
N LEU A 109 -3.86 3.49 10.95
CA LEU A 109 -4.39 4.38 11.99
C LEU A 109 -3.25 4.86 12.89
N PRO A 110 -3.28 6.14 13.34
CA PRO A 110 -2.18 6.71 14.14
C PRO A 110 -1.85 5.91 15.41
N GLU A 111 -2.85 5.32 16.05
CA GLU A 111 -2.64 4.51 17.25
C GLU A 111 -1.81 3.25 17.00
N ALA A 112 -1.66 2.84 15.74
CA ALA A 112 -0.85 1.70 15.36
C ALA A 112 0.57 2.08 14.96
N TRP A 113 0.88 3.39 14.89
CA TRP A 113 2.21 3.84 14.48
C TRP A 113 3.26 3.58 15.56
N GLY A 114 4.51 3.41 15.14
CA GLY A 114 5.64 3.26 16.05
C GLY A 114 5.81 1.87 16.65
N CYS A 115 4.99 0.90 16.25
CA CYS A 115 5.04 -0.46 16.77
C CYS A 115 5.64 -1.48 15.78
N GLY A 116 6.01 -1.04 14.58
CA GLY A 116 6.56 -1.91 13.55
C GLY A 116 5.51 -2.69 12.76
N TYR A 117 4.23 -2.44 12.98
CA TYR A 117 3.15 -3.18 12.30
C TYR A 117 3.13 -2.94 10.81
N ALA A 118 3.33 -1.69 10.36
CA ALA A 118 3.34 -1.37 8.93
C ALA A 118 4.44 -2.14 8.19
N ALA A 119 5.64 -2.21 8.76
CA ALA A 119 6.75 -2.93 8.16
C ALA A 119 6.47 -4.43 8.06
N LYS A 120 5.94 -5.02 9.13
CA LYS A 120 5.60 -6.46 9.16
C LYS A 120 4.49 -6.79 8.16
N ALA A 121 3.44 -5.97 8.13
CA ALA A 121 2.32 -6.18 7.23
C ALA A 121 2.72 -6.02 5.78
N CYS A 122 3.45 -4.96 5.45
CA CYS A 122 3.91 -4.72 4.09
C CYS A 122 4.89 -5.81 3.63
N ALA A 123 5.78 -6.26 4.50
CA ALA A 123 6.70 -7.36 4.17
C ALA A 123 5.92 -8.64 3.84
N ALA A 124 4.90 -8.96 4.63
CA ALA A 124 4.06 -10.14 4.38
C ALA A 124 3.31 -10.02 3.04
N ALA A 125 2.80 -8.84 2.72
CA ALA A 125 2.12 -8.59 1.45
C ALA A 125 3.08 -8.71 0.26
N LEU A 126 4.30 -8.18 0.39
CA LEU A 126 5.33 -8.28 -0.65
C LEU A 126 5.76 -9.73 -0.88
N ASP A 127 5.91 -10.51 0.19
CA ASP A 127 6.23 -11.94 0.07
C ASP A 127 5.12 -12.69 -0.68
N TRP A 128 3.86 -12.39 -0.34
CA TRP A 128 2.73 -12.95 -1.08
C TRP A 128 2.77 -12.58 -2.57
N PHE A 129 3.05 -11.30 -2.86
CA PHE A 129 3.12 -10.80 -4.24
C PHE A 129 4.23 -11.52 -5.03
N ALA A 130 5.39 -11.71 -4.41
CA ALA A 130 6.52 -12.38 -5.05
C ALA A 130 6.19 -13.83 -5.43
N ASP A 131 5.41 -14.51 -4.60
CA ASP A 131 4.96 -15.87 -4.87
C ASP A 131 3.86 -15.90 -5.95
N ALA A 132 2.94 -14.93 -5.91
CA ALA A 132 1.82 -14.87 -6.85
C ALA A 132 2.24 -14.41 -8.25
N LEU A 133 3.19 -13.49 -8.34
CA LEU A 133 3.66 -12.89 -9.59
C LEU A 133 5.19 -12.85 -9.64
N PRO A 134 5.84 -14.03 -9.77
CA PRO A 134 7.30 -14.09 -9.78
C PRO A 134 7.91 -13.19 -10.87
N GLY A 135 8.92 -12.42 -10.49
CA GLY A 135 9.65 -11.56 -11.42
C GLY A 135 9.02 -10.20 -11.68
N GLU A 136 7.80 -9.95 -11.20
CA GLU A 136 7.17 -8.64 -11.34
C GLU A 136 7.71 -7.66 -10.30
N PRO A 137 8.13 -6.46 -10.71
CA PRO A 137 8.57 -5.45 -9.75
C PRO A 137 7.39 -4.80 -9.04
N VAL A 138 7.63 -4.31 -7.83
CA VAL A 138 6.70 -3.45 -7.10
C VAL A 138 7.35 -2.09 -6.94
N VAL A 139 6.61 -1.03 -7.23
CA VAL A 139 7.11 0.33 -7.07
C VAL A 139 6.43 1.02 -5.90
N LEU A 140 7.08 2.03 -5.35
CA LEU A 140 6.57 2.84 -4.25
C LEU A 140 6.93 4.29 -4.52
N CYS A 141 5.95 5.17 -4.39
CA CYS A 141 6.15 6.60 -4.50
C CYS A 141 5.67 7.27 -3.22
N THR A 142 6.51 8.10 -2.61
CA THR A 142 6.16 8.84 -1.41
C THR A 142 6.83 10.20 -1.40
N GLN A 143 6.22 11.17 -0.73
CA GLN A 143 6.87 12.47 -0.55
C GLN A 143 8.11 12.31 0.32
N THR A 144 9.21 12.98 -0.08
CA THR A 144 10.47 12.92 0.69
C THR A 144 10.31 13.50 2.10
N ALA A 145 9.33 14.40 2.29
CA ALA A 145 9.02 14.96 3.61
C ALA A 145 8.34 13.94 4.54
N ASN A 146 7.80 12.86 4.00
CA ASN A 146 7.13 11.83 4.79
C ASN A 146 8.16 10.86 5.38
N ASP A 147 8.72 11.20 6.53
CA ASP A 147 9.79 10.43 7.17
C ASP A 147 9.39 9.00 7.46
N ARG A 148 8.16 8.76 7.90
CA ARG A 148 7.69 7.40 8.18
C ARG A 148 7.73 6.52 6.93
N SER A 149 7.22 7.03 5.82
CA SER A 149 7.23 6.28 4.55
C SER A 149 8.65 6.10 4.02
N MET A 150 9.52 7.12 4.16
CA MET A 150 10.91 7.01 3.75
C MET A 150 11.63 5.89 4.54
N HIS A 151 11.43 5.85 5.85
CA HIS A 151 12.00 4.81 6.70
C HIS A 151 11.42 3.43 6.38
N LEU A 152 10.12 3.38 6.12
CA LEU A 152 9.47 2.11 5.78
C LEU A 152 9.98 1.55 4.46
N ALA A 153 10.12 2.40 3.44
CA ALA A 153 10.65 1.98 2.13
C ALA A 153 12.05 1.38 2.28
N ALA A 154 12.92 2.06 3.05
CA ALA A 154 14.27 1.56 3.30
C ALA A 154 14.25 0.22 4.05
N LYS A 155 13.42 0.11 5.06
CA LYS A 155 13.31 -1.12 5.87
C LYS A 155 12.78 -2.30 5.06
N LEU A 156 11.88 -2.04 4.10
CA LEU A 156 11.34 -3.09 3.22
C LEU A 156 12.30 -3.48 2.10
N GLY A 157 13.38 -2.72 1.88
CA GLY A 157 14.37 -3.03 0.86
C GLY A 157 14.09 -2.40 -0.50
N PHE A 158 13.28 -1.36 -0.57
CA PHE A 158 13.10 -0.60 -1.81
C PHE A 158 14.38 0.15 -2.15
N THR A 159 14.72 0.16 -3.43
CA THR A 159 15.88 0.88 -3.96
C THR A 159 15.41 2.14 -4.66
N GLU A 160 16.04 3.28 -4.36
CA GLU A 160 15.71 4.53 -5.02
C GLU A 160 15.99 4.45 -6.52
N VAL A 161 15.01 4.86 -7.32
CA VAL A 161 15.14 4.94 -8.78
C VAL A 161 15.35 6.40 -9.19
N GLU A 162 14.48 7.29 -8.72
CA GLU A 162 14.59 8.73 -9.01
C GLU A 162 13.78 9.55 -8.01
N ARG A 163 14.01 10.86 -8.04
CA ARG A 163 13.19 11.85 -7.33
C ARG A 163 12.66 12.84 -8.34
N PHE A 164 11.45 13.32 -8.14
CA PHE A 164 10.82 14.28 -9.06
C PHE A 164 9.79 15.11 -8.31
N GLU A 165 9.39 16.22 -8.91
CA GLU A 165 8.29 17.02 -8.37
C GLU A 165 6.97 16.58 -8.98
N GLU A 166 5.98 16.40 -8.12
CA GLU A 166 4.62 16.07 -8.50
C GLU A 166 3.69 16.65 -7.43
N TRP A 167 2.63 17.30 -7.86
CA TRP A 167 1.65 17.93 -6.95
C TRP A 167 2.28 18.92 -5.96
N GLY A 168 3.30 19.64 -6.40
CA GLY A 168 3.93 20.69 -5.60
C GLY A 168 4.88 20.19 -4.52
N ALA A 169 5.30 18.93 -4.56
CA ALA A 169 6.20 18.36 -3.56
C ALA A 169 7.20 17.40 -4.20
N GLU A 170 8.39 17.31 -3.61
CA GLU A 170 9.37 16.33 -4.05
C GLU A 170 8.91 14.93 -3.67
N GLN A 171 8.94 14.03 -4.65
CA GLN A 171 8.57 12.62 -4.50
C GLN A 171 9.83 11.77 -4.59
N TRP A 172 9.86 10.72 -3.75
CA TRP A 172 10.82 9.65 -3.83
C TRP A 172 10.15 8.48 -4.52
N PHE A 173 10.82 7.92 -5.52
CA PHE A 173 10.32 6.77 -6.29
C PHE A 173 11.33 5.64 -6.22
N GLY A 174 10.87 4.47 -5.80
CA GLY A 174 11.74 3.31 -5.64
C GLY A 174 11.09 2.01 -6.11
N VAL A 175 11.91 0.97 -6.22
CA VAL A 175 11.49 -0.35 -6.68
C VAL A 175 11.92 -1.43 -5.70
N TRP A 176 11.07 -2.44 -5.54
CA TRP A 176 11.35 -3.64 -4.79
C TRP A 176 11.27 -4.83 -5.74
N SER A 177 12.26 -5.72 -5.67
CA SER A 177 12.31 -6.90 -6.50
C SER A 177 13.08 -7.98 -5.77
N LEU A 178 12.61 -9.22 -5.87
CA LEU A 178 13.32 -10.39 -5.36
C LEU A 178 14.47 -10.83 -6.25
N VAL A 179 14.73 -10.11 -7.34
CA VAL A 179 15.90 -10.44 -8.17
C VAL A 179 17.14 -10.17 -7.33
N THR A 180 17.73 -11.21 -6.81
CA THR A 180 19.04 -11.12 -6.18
C THR A 180 20.01 -10.59 -7.22
N PRO A 181 20.69 -9.47 -6.97
CA PRO A 181 21.76 -9.06 -7.85
C PRO A 181 22.74 -10.22 -7.89
N PHE A 182 23.17 -10.56 -9.09
CA PHE A 182 24.20 -11.57 -9.25
C PHE A 182 25.39 -11.14 -8.42
N GLY A 183 25.59 -11.83 -7.34
CA GLY A 183 26.81 -11.68 -6.57
C GLY A 183 27.97 -12.16 -7.40
#